data_607a03330a48b9303734e3e5a1d26bc2
#
_entry.id   607a03330a48b9303734e3e5a1d26bc2
#
_cell.length_a   1.000
_cell.length_b   1.000
_cell.length_c   1.000
_cell.angle_alpha   90.00
_cell.angle_beta   90.00
_cell.angle_gamma   90.00
#
_symmetry.space_group_name_H-M   'P 1'
#
loop_
_entity.id
_entity.type
_entity.pdbx_description
1 polymer ?
#
loop_
_entity_poly.entity_id
_entity_poly.type
_entity_poly.pdbx_seq_one_letter_code
_entity_poly.pdbx_strand_id
1 'polypeptide(L)'
;LTQDRATAALFEELLLILGKPLAKAVANWMTGDFASTLNRAGMTAADSPLNASHLAPLLSRVADGTISNKIAKDIFADLWNEALEGQLKSTVDSIIESKGLKQISDSGELETLIDQVMQINSAFVDEFRAGKEKAFNALVGQVMKASQGKANPQQVNALLRKKLS
;
A
#
# COMPACT_ATOMS: atom_id res chain seq x y z
N LEU A 1 4.69 -7.71 29.56
CA LEU A 1 5.10 -9.11 29.26
C LEU A 1 4.12 -9.85 28.36
N THR A 2 2.80 -9.66 28.50
CA THR A 2 1.77 -10.32 27.66
C THR A 2 1.64 -9.71 26.26
N GLN A 3 1.87 -8.41 26.11
CA GLN A 3 1.83 -7.73 24.78
C GLN A 3 2.88 -8.27 23.84
N ASP A 4 4.10 -8.48 24.32
CA ASP A 4 5.22 -8.97 23.50
C ASP A 4 4.98 -10.39 23.01
N ARG A 5 4.35 -11.26 23.83
CA ARG A 5 4.06 -12.65 23.45
C ARG A 5 3.00 -12.76 22.37
N ALA A 6 1.92 -11.99 22.48
CA ALA A 6 0.85 -12.00 21.48
C ALA A 6 1.32 -11.44 20.15
N THR A 7 2.11 -10.38 20.19
CA THR A 7 2.75 -9.80 18.99
C THR A 7 3.71 -10.77 18.34
N ALA A 8 4.55 -11.46 19.12
CA ALA A 8 5.47 -12.46 18.62
C ALA A 8 4.73 -13.67 18.00
N ALA A 9 3.67 -14.15 18.66
CA ALA A 9 2.87 -15.26 18.15
C ALA A 9 2.21 -14.89 16.80
N LEU A 10 1.61 -13.70 16.69
CA LEU A 10 1.03 -13.22 15.44
C LEU A 10 2.07 -13.08 14.33
N PHE A 11 3.27 -12.61 14.66
CA PHE A 11 4.37 -12.51 13.71
C PHE A 11 4.80 -13.90 13.21
N GLU A 12 4.96 -14.86 14.10
CA GLU A 12 5.31 -16.23 13.74
C GLU A 12 4.23 -16.89 12.87
N GLU A 13 2.96 -16.73 13.21
CA GLU A 13 1.85 -17.22 12.38
C GLU A 13 1.84 -16.61 10.98
N LEU A 14 2.06 -15.30 10.88
CA LEU A 14 2.19 -14.62 9.58
C LEU A 14 3.37 -15.16 8.77
N LEU A 15 4.50 -15.45 9.40
CA LEU A 15 5.66 -16.05 8.73
C LEU A 15 5.41 -17.49 8.29
N LEU A 16 4.62 -18.24 9.04
CA LEU A 16 4.23 -19.60 8.63
C LEU A 16 3.37 -19.58 7.36
N ILE A 17 2.49 -18.60 7.24
CA ILE A 17 1.59 -18.46 6.08
C ILE A 17 2.33 -17.85 4.88
N LEU A 18 3.09 -16.79 5.09
CA LEU A 18 3.69 -15.96 4.02
C LEU A 18 5.11 -16.38 3.62
N GLY A 19 5.80 -17.09 4.50
CA GLY A 19 7.18 -17.52 4.31
C GLY A 19 8.22 -16.46 4.72
N LYS A 20 9.44 -16.94 4.95
CA LYS A 20 10.59 -16.13 5.39
C LYS A 20 10.94 -14.93 4.47
N PRO A 21 10.80 -15.01 3.13
CA PRO A 21 11.11 -13.87 2.27
C PRO A 21 10.34 -12.60 2.62
N LEU A 22 9.13 -12.72 3.19
CA LEU A 22 8.30 -11.59 3.58
C LEU A 22 8.49 -11.12 5.02
N ALA A 23 9.41 -11.71 5.79
CA ALA A 23 9.64 -11.39 7.20
C ALA A 23 9.85 -9.89 7.45
N LYS A 24 10.64 -9.23 6.61
CA LYS A 24 10.89 -7.78 6.73
C LYS A 24 9.62 -6.95 6.52
N ALA A 25 8.81 -7.32 5.52
CA ALA A 25 7.55 -6.64 5.24
C ALA A 25 6.54 -6.84 6.38
N VAL A 26 6.44 -8.06 6.89
CA VAL A 26 5.60 -8.40 8.05
C VAL A 26 6.05 -7.60 9.28
N ALA A 27 7.35 -7.59 9.59
CA ALA A 27 7.89 -6.84 10.72
C ALA A 27 7.58 -5.34 10.62
N ASN A 28 7.81 -4.74 9.47
CA ASN A 28 7.52 -3.31 9.23
C ASN A 28 6.03 -3.00 9.41
N TRP A 29 5.15 -3.86 8.90
CA TRP A 29 3.71 -3.69 9.06
C TRP A 29 3.29 -3.78 10.52
N MET A 30 3.78 -4.79 11.23
CA MET A 30 3.42 -5.01 12.64
C MET A 30 3.91 -3.90 13.56
N THR A 31 5.13 -3.43 13.35
CA THR A 31 5.71 -2.33 14.17
C THR A 31 5.20 -0.94 13.76
N GLY A 32 4.70 -0.81 12.55
CA GLY A 32 4.16 0.43 12.00
C GLY A 32 2.65 0.53 12.10
N ASP A 33 1.96 0.12 11.05
CA ASP A 33 0.52 0.37 10.90
C ASP A 33 -0.35 -0.41 11.90
N PHE A 34 -0.01 -1.68 12.15
CA PHE A 34 -0.73 -2.52 13.10
C PHE A 34 -0.57 -1.99 14.54
N ALA A 35 0.66 -1.76 14.99
CA ALA A 35 0.93 -1.23 16.32
C ALA A 35 0.30 0.16 16.53
N SER A 36 0.36 1.03 15.53
CA SER A 36 -0.27 2.36 15.57
C SER A 36 -1.79 2.27 15.73
N THR A 37 -2.43 1.30 15.06
CA THR A 37 -3.87 1.08 15.16
C THR A 37 -4.27 0.53 16.52
N LEU A 38 -3.52 -0.44 17.04
CA LEU A 38 -3.72 -0.96 18.41
C LEU A 38 -3.61 0.15 19.44
N ASN A 39 -2.56 0.97 19.36
CA ASN A 39 -2.35 2.08 20.29
C ASN A 39 -3.50 3.09 20.26
N ARG A 40 -4.01 3.45 19.07
CA ARG A 40 -5.15 4.36 18.92
C ARG A 40 -6.44 3.77 19.48
N ALA A 41 -6.61 2.45 19.37
CA ALA A 41 -7.76 1.74 19.91
C ALA A 41 -7.64 1.43 21.41
N GLY A 42 -6.48 1.67 22.02
CA GLY A 42 -6.20 1.26 23.41
C GLY A 42 -6.19 -0.26 23.63
N MET A 43 -5.86 -1.01 22.59
CA MET A 43 -5.88 -2.46 22.54
C MET A 43 -4.47 -3.05 22.53
N THR A 44 -4.36 -4.31 22.94
CA THR A 44 -3.15 -5.12 22.78
C THR A 44 -3.27 -6.02 21.55
N ALA A 45 -2.16 -6.64 21.14
CA ALA A 45 -2.20 -7.62 20.04
C ALA A 45 -3.09 -8.83 20.36
N ALA A 46 -3.24 -9.18 21.65
CA ALA A 46 -4.13 -10.23 22.10
C ALA A 46 -5.63 -9.87 21.95
N ASP A 47 -5.95 -8.58 22.00
CA ASP A 47 -7.32 -8.07 21.89
C ASP A 47 -7.68 -7.74 20.43
N SER A 48 -6.73 -7.89 19.49
CA SER A 48 -6.93 -7.57 18.09
C SER A 48 -8.12 -8.33 17.51
N PRO A 49 -9.07 -7.64 16.86
CA PRO A 49 -10.18 -8.30 16.19
C PRO A 49 -9.74 -9.01 14.90
N LEU A 50 -8.53 -8.71 14.39
CA LEU A 50 -7.93 -9.34 13.21
C LEU A 50 -6.79 -10.26 13.61
N ASN A 51 -6.75 -11.44 13.02
CA ASN A 51 -5.72 -12.46 13.21
C ASN A 51 -4.83 -12.62 11.96
N ALA A 52 -3.87 -13.55 12.02
CA ALA A 52 -2.96 -13.84 10.92
C ALA A 52 -3.69 -14.22 9.62
N SER A 53 -4.82 -14.94 9.69
CA SER A 53 -5.61 -15.33 8.52
C SER A 53 -6.19 -14.13 7.76
N HIS A 54 -6.48 -13.04 8.46
CA HIS A 54 -7.00 -11.79 7.87
C HIS A 54 -5.87 -10.91 7.32
N LEU A 55 -4.72 -10.87 8.02
CA LEU A 55 -3.59 -10.01 7.65
C LEU A 55 -2.70 -10.61 6.56
N ALA A 56 -2.56 -11.94 6.52
CA ALA A 56 -1.70 -12.61 5.55
C ALA A 56 -2.10 -12.32 4.09
N PRO A 57 -3.38 -12.40 3.67
CA PRO A 57 -3.78 -12.03 2.33
C PRO A 57 -3.43 -10.58 1.99
N LEU A 58 -3.61 -9.65 2.93
CA LEU A 58 -3.29 -8.23 2.74
C LEU A 58 -1.80 -8.03 2.43
N LEU A 59 -0.93 -8.60 3.25
CA LEU A 59 0.51 -8.51 3.09
C LEU A 59 1.01 -9.24 1.84
N SER A 60 0.37 -10.36 1.47
CA SER A 60 0.64 -11.07 0.24
C SER A 60 0.36 -10.21 -0.99
N ARG A 61 -0.77 -9.49 -1.02
CA ARG A 61 -1.14 -8.61 -2.14
C ARG A 61 -0.26 -7.37 -2.26
N VAL A 62 0.31 -6.91 -1.15
CA VAL A 62 1.35 -5.86 -1.19
C VAL A 62 2.64 -6.43 -1.78
N ALA A 63 3.02 -7.64 -1.36
CA ALA A 63 4.28 -8.26 -1.77
C ALA A 63 4.30 -8.64 -3.26
N ASP A 64 3.16 -9.12 -3.80
CA ASP A 64 3.04 -9.47 -5.22
C ASP A 64 2.77 -8.25 -6.13
N GLY A 65 2.63 -7.06 -5.55
CA GLY A 65 2.39 -5.82 -6.28
C GLY A 65 0.94 -5.61 -6.72
N THR A 66 -0.02 -6.43 -6.29
CA THR A 66 -1.45 -6.26 -6.62
C THR A 66 -2.01 -4.95 -6.07
N ILE A 67 -1.56 -4.53 -4.89
CA ILE A 67 -1.95 -3.27 -4.25
C ILE A 67 -0.72 -2.52 -3.72
N SER A 68 -0.84 -1.19 -3.63
CA SER A 68 0.19 -0.36 -2.98
C SER A 68 0.06 -0.40 -1.45
N ASN A 69 1.13 0.01 -0.75
CA ASN A 69 1.08 0.15 0.72
C ASN A 69 -0.03 1.09 1.20
N LYS A 70 -0.32 2.16 0.44
CA LYS A 70 -1.41 3.08 0.75
C LYS A 70 -2.76 2.38 0.69
N ILE A 71 -3.02 1.65 -0.40
CA ILE A 71 -4.25 0.89 -0.57
C ILE A 71 -4.39 -0.19 0.51
N ALA A 72 -3.28 -0.85 0.89
CA ALA A 72 -3.27 -1.83 1.96
C ALA A 72 -3.71 -1.23 3.31
N LYS A 73 -3.31 0.01 3.62
CA LYS A 73 -3.75 0.71 4.83
C LYS A 73 -5.24 1.00 4.81
N ASP A 74 -5.78 1.40 3.67
CA ASP A 74 -7.21 1.66 3.51
C ASP A 74 -8.03 0.37 3.68
N ILE A 75 -7.59 -0.74 3.06
CA ILE A 75 -8.22 -2.06 3.22
C ILE A 75 -8.13 -2.54 4.68
N PHE A 76 -6.97 -2.36 5.31
CA PHE A 76 -6.79 -2.72 6.71
C PHE A 76 -7.76 -1.96 7.63
N ALA A 77 -7.95 -0.66 7.39
CA ALA A 77 -8.90 0.15 8.15
C ALA A 77 -10.34 -0.34 7.97
N ASP A 78 -10.73 -0.71 6.75
CA ASP A 78 -12.06 -1.26 6.48
C ASP A 78 -12.27 -2.59 7.22
N LEU A 79 -11.31 -3.53 7.11
CA LEU A 79 -11.36 -4.81 7.81
C LEU A 79 -11.39 -4.64 9.34
N TRP A 80 -10.59 -3.70 9.86
CA TRP A 80 -10.55 -3.40 11.28
C TRP A 80 -11.89 -2.91 11.81
N ASN A 81 -12.52 -1.97 11.10
CA ASN A 81 -13.83 -1.44 11.48
C ASN A 81 -14.93 -2.51 11.42
N GLU A 82 -14.97 -3.31 10.35
CA GLU A 82 -15.92 -4.43 10.25
C GLU A 82 -15.73 -5.45 11.38
N ALA A 83 -14.48 -5.74 11.73
CA ALA A 83 -14.17 -6.68 12.79
C ALA A 83 -14.55 -6.15 14.19
N LEU A 84 -14.37 -4.85 14.45
CA LEU A 84 -14.84 -4.20 15.69
C LEU A 84 -16.35 -4.24 15.83
N GLU A 85 -17.09 -4.12 14.73
CA GLU A 85 -18.55 -4.21 14.70
C GLU A 85 -19.05 -5.67 14.81
N GLY A 86 -18.15 -6.64 14.86
CA GLY A 86 -18.50 -8.07 14.88
C GLY A 86 -19.10 -8.59 13.58
N GLN A 87 -18.90 -7.86 12.49
CA GLN A 87 -19.49 -8.11 11.17
C GLN A 87 -18.42 -8.30 10.07
N LEU A 88 -17.30 -8.90 10.40
CA LEU A 88 -16.25 -9.17 9.41
C LEU A 88 -16.76 -10.14 8.32
N LYS A 89 -17.26 -9.57 7.24
CA LYS A 89 -17.78 -10.31 6.07
C LYS A 89 -16.88 -10.16 4.85
N SER A 90 -16.11 -9.08 4.80
CA SER A 90 -15.24 -8.77 3.68
C SER A 90 -13.92 -9.52 3.78
N THR A 91 -13.39 -9.93 2.65
CA THR A 91 -12.03 -10.42 2.50
C THR A 91 -11.19 -9.36 1.80
N VAL A 92 -9.85 -9.46 1.90
CA VAL A 92 -8.95 -8.55 1.18
C VAL A 92 -9.27 -8.54 -0.31
N ASP A 93 -9.44 -9.71 -0.92
CA ASP A 93 -9.72 -9.82 -2.35
C ASP A 93 -11.09 -9.24 -2.72
N SER A 94 -12.13 -9.45 -1.90
CA SER A 94 -13.46 -8.88 -2.14
C SER A 94 -13.46 -7.34 -2.09
N ILE A 95 -12.69 -6.74 -1.19
CA ILE A 95 -12.53 -5.29 -1.12
C ILE A 95 -11.77 -4.77 -2.34
N ILE A 96 -10.69 -5.45 -2.74
CA ILE A 96 -9.92 -5.10 -3.95
C ILE A 96 -10.81 -5.09 -5.19
N GLU A 97 -11.62 -6.12 -5.37
CA GLU A 97 -12.53 -6.25 -6.52
C GLU A 97 -13.66 -5.22 -6.48
N SER A 98 -14.34 -5.09 -5.35
CA SER A 98 -15.51 -4.19 -5.22
C SER A 98 -15.14 -2.72 -5.39
N LYS A 99 -13.96 -2.31 -4.92
CA LYS A 99 -13.46 -0.94 -5.03
C LYS A 99 -12.55 -0.70 -6.24
N GLY A 100 -12.27 -1.74 -7.04
CA GLY A 100 -11.37 -1.63 -8.18
C GLY A 100 -9.96 -1.16 -7.80
N LEU A 101 -9.40 -1.67 -6.70
CA LEU A 101 -8.16 -1.19 -6.09
C LEU A 101 -6.91 -1.88 -6.60
N LYS A 102 -6.98 -2.71 -7.64
CA LYS A 102 -5.77 -3.31 -8.24
C LYS A 102 -4.78 -2.22 -8.64
N GLN A 103 -3.52 -2.39 -8.25
CA GLN A 103 -2.45 -1.50 -8.66
C GLN A 103 -2.31 -1.53 -10.18
N ILE A 104 -2.11 -0.35 -10.79
CA ILE A 104 -1.76 -0.25 -12.21
C ILE A 104 -0.33 -0.74 -12.36
N SER A 105 -0.15 -1.96 -12.85
CA SER A 105 1.15 -2.59 -13.11
C SER A 105 1.42 -2.76 -14.61
N ASP A 106 0.42 -2.55 -15.47
CA ASP A 106 0.60 -2.53 -16.92
C ASP A 106 1.37 -1.25 -17.33
N SER A 107 2.56 -1.45 -17.91
CA SER A 107 3.41 -0.34 -18.36
C SER A 107 2.73 0.52 -19.43
N GLY A 108 1.91 -0.05 -20.30
CA GLY A 108 1.20 0.68 -21.34
C GLY A 108 0.14 1.63 -20.79
N GLU A 109 -0.65 1.16 -19.82
CA GLU A 109 -1.66 1.99 -19.15
C GLU A 109 -1.02 3.09 -18.30
N LEU A 110 0.06 2.75 -17.60
CA LEU A 110 0.83 3.71 -16.82
C LEU A 110 1.52 4.76 -17.70
N GLU A 111 2.09 4.36 -18.84
CA GLU A 111 2.69 5.29 -19.80
C GLU A 111 1.67 6.28 -20.35
N THR A 112 0.47 5.83 -20.72
CA THR A 112 -0.62 6.68 -21.19
C THR A 112 -1.01 7.71 -20.13
N LEU A 113 -1.13 7.28 -18.88
CA LEU A 113 -1.45 8.16 -17.75
C LEU A 113 -0.35 9.20 -17.52
N ILE A 114 0.91 8.80 -17.61
CA ILE A 114 2.07 9.71 -17.48
C ILE A 114 2.06 10.74 -18.60
N ASP A 115 1.81 10.33 -19.84
CA ASP A 115 1.75 11.24 -21.00
C ASP A 115 0.65 12.29 -20.83
N GLN A 116 -0.54 11.89 -20.36
CA GLN A 116 -1.64 12.81 -20.05
C GLN A 116 -1.25 13.81 -18.96
N VAL A 117 -0.62 13.34 -17.89
CA VAL A 117 -0.18 14.19 -16.78
C VAL A 117 0.89 15.18 -17.26
N MET A 118 1.83 14.75 -18.09
CA MET A 118 2.87 15.61 -18.66
C MET A 118 2.29 16.69 -19.57
N GLN A 119 1.28 16.37 -20.39
CA GLN A 119 0.60 17.34 -21.24
C GLN A 119 -0.14 18.41 -20.43
N ILE A 120 -0.86 18.02 -19.40
CA ILE A 120 -1.61 18.93 -18.52
C ILE A 120 -0.67 19.82 -17.70
N ASN A 121 0.52 19.30 -17.34
CA ASN A 121 1.50 19.95 -16.48
C ASN A 121 2.80 20.30 -17.22
N SER A 122 2.69 20.79 -18.45
CA SER A 122 3.84 21.13 -19.29
C SER A 122 4.85 22.09 -18.62
N ALA A 123 4.36 23.00 -17.78
CA ALA A 123 5.21 23.91 -17.02
C ALA A 123 6.19 23.17 -16.10
N PHE A 124 5.77 22.10 -15.44
CA PHE A 124 6.66 21.27 -14.62
C PHE A 124 7.66 20.47 -15.46
N VAL A 125 7.25 20.05 -16.67
CA VAL A 125 8.16 19.40 -17.63
C VAL A 125 9.28 20.35 -18.03
N ASP A 126 8.94 21.59 -18.40
CA ASP A 126 9.90 22.61 -18.78
C ASP A 126 10.82 23.01 -17.61
N GLU A 127 10.27 23.15 -16.42
CA GLU A 127 11.05 23.42 -15.21
C GLU A 127 12.04 22.29 -14.88
N PHE A 128 11.64 21.04 -15.07
CA PHE A 128 12.55 19.91 -14.87
C PHE A 128 13.68 19.91 -15.90
N ARG A 129 13.35 20.16 -17.18
CA ARG A 129 14.36 20.31 -18.25
C ARG A 129 15.31 21.47 -18.02
N ALA A 130 14.86 22.49 -17.30
CA ALA A 130 15.71 23.60 -16.83
C ALA A 130 16.57 23.25 -15.57
N GLY A 131 16.53 21.99 -15.11
CA GLY A 131 17.35 21.51 -13.98
C GLY A 131 16.69 21.59 -12.61
N LYS A 132 15.38 21.87 -12.53
CA LYS A 132 14.66 21.93 -11.25
C LYS A 132 14.11 20.55 -10.82
N GLU A 133 14.83 19.84 -9.98
CA GLU A 133 14.39 18.52 -9.47
C GLU A 133 13.05 18.53 -8.70
N LYS A 134 12.69 19.67 -8.10
CA LYS A 134 11.39 19.81 -7.44
C LYS A 134 10.20 19.59 -8.39
N ALA A 135 10.37 19.99 -9.66
CA ALA A 135 9.35 19.77 -10.69
C ALA A 135 9.13 18.29 -10.99
N PHE A 136 10.17 17.46 -10.91
CA PHE A 136 10.06 16.01 -11.04
C PHE A 136 9.17 15.41 -9.95
N ASN A 137 9.41 15.79 -8.70
CA ASN A 137 8.60 15.31 -7.57
C ASN A 137 7.14 15.78 -7.69
N ALA A 138 6.92 17.00 -8.21
CA ALA A 138 5.57 17.49 -8.49
C ALA A 138 4.86 16.64 -9.55
N LEU A 139 5.54 16.27 -10.64
CA LEU A 139 5.01 15.38 -11.68
C LEU A 139 4.68 13.99 -11.12
N VAL A 140 5.57 13.39 -10.32
CA VAL A 140 5.30 12.13 -9.63
C VAL A 140 4.04 12.24 -8.78
N GLY A 141 3.91 13.30 -8.00
CA GLY A 141 2.72 13.58 -7.20
C GLY A 141 1.43 13.67 -8.02
N GLN A 142 1.48 14.32 -9.18
CA GLN A 142 0.34 14.42 -10.10
C GLN A 142 -0.04 13.05 -10.69
N VAL A 143 0.93 12.24 -11.10
CA VAL A 143 0.67 10.87 -11.58
C VAL A 143 0.05 10.01 -10.47
N MET A 144 0.59 10.08 -9.26
CA MET A 144 0.03 9.36 -8.11
C MET A 144 -1.41 9.79 -7.80
N LYS A 145 -1.69 11.10 -7.91
CA LYS A 145 -3.06 11.63 -7.73
C LYS A 145 -4.00 11.17 -8.86
N ALA A 146 -3.57 11.25 -10.10
CA ALA A 146 -4.36 10.84 -11.27
C ALA A 146 -4.67 9.33 -11.26
N SER A 147 -3.72 8.51 -10.79
CA SER A 147 -3.91 7.07 -10.60
C SER A 147 -4.68 6.70 -9.33
N GLN A 148 -5.10 7.69 -8.54
CA GLN A 148 -5.75 7.47 -7.24
C GLN A 148 -4.91 6.59 -6.27
N GLY A 149 -3.60 6.69 -6.37
CA GLY A 149 -2.67 5.89 -5.58
C GLY A 149 -2.46 4.45 -6.07
N LYS A 150 -3.02 4.07 -7.22
CA LYS A 150 -2.90 2.73 -7.81
C LYS A 150 -1.58 2.51 -8.55
N ALA A 151 -0.90 3.58 -8.99
CA ALA A 151 0.38 3.47 -9.67
C ALA A 151 1.50 3.07 -8.69
N ASN A 152 2.45 2.26 -9.19
CA ASN A 152 3.66 1.95 -8.43
C ASN A 152 4.63 3.14 -8.51
N PRO A 153 5.00 3.78 -7.37
CA PRO A 153 5.88 4.94 -7.37
C PRO A 153 7.24 4.71 -8.04
N GLN A 154 7.80 3.50 -7.89
CA GLN A 154 9.09 3.15 -8.51
C GLN A 154 8.99 3.09 -10.04
N GLN A 155 7.91 2.50 -10.55
CA GLN A 155 7.64 2.47 -12.00
C GLN A 155 7.36 3.86 -12.54
N VAL A 156 6.59 4.67 -11.82
CA VAL A 156 6.33 6.08 -12.18
C VAL A 156 7.63 6.85 -12.29
N ASN A 157 8.52 6.74 -11.30
CA ASN A 157 9.82 7.39 -11.31
C ASN A 157 10.67 6.96 -12.51
N ALA A 158 10.75 5.65 -12.78
CA ALA A 158 11.53 5.12 -13.89
C ALA A 158 11.02 5.60 -15.26
N LEU A 159 9.70 5.54 -15.46
CA LEU A 159 9.06 5.95 -16.71
C LEU A 159 9.13 7.46 -16.93
N LEU A 160 8.89 8.27 -15.88
CA LEU A 160 9.05 9.73 -15.97
C LEU A 160 10.48 10.13 -16.32
N ARG A 161 11.48 9.54 -15.66
CA ARG A 161 12.89 9.82 -16.00
C ARG A 161 13.21 9.47 -17.44
N LYS A 162 12.73 8.31 -17.93
CA LYS A 162 12.92 7.88 -19.31
C LYS A 162 12.26 8.83 -20.34
N LYS A 163 11.08 9.36 -20.02
CA LYS A 163 10.34 10.26 -20.92
C LYS A 163 10.86 11.71 -20.88
N LEU A 164 11.47 12.12 -19.78
CA LEU A 164 11.99 13.49 -19.58
C LEU A 164 13.46 13.63 -20.00
N SER A 165 14.21 12.51 -20.11
CA SER A 165 15.55 12.52 -20.72
C SER A 165 15.44 12.51 -22.21
#